data_0b55a28bb9d21421f80bb66cd88638ee
#
_entry.id   0b55a28bb9d21421f80bb66cd88638ee
#
_cell.length_a   1.000
_cell.length_b   1.000
_cell.length_c   1.000
_cell.angle_alpha   90.00
_cell.angle_beta   90.00
_cell.angle_gamma   90.00
#
_symmetry.space_group_name_H-M   'P 1'
#
loop_
_entity.id
_entity.type
_entity.pdbx_description
1 polymer ?
#
loop_
_entity_poly.entity_id
_entity_poly.type
_entity_poly.pdbx_seq_one_letter_code
_entity_poly.pdbx_strand_id
1 'polypeptide(L)'
;VAKLKNENGLDYTATQISCANGAKQSVCNTIMALVNSGDEVIVPAPYWVSYPEMVKLADGTPVIVAAGIEQDFKITPAQLETAITPKTKAIILCSPSNPTGSVYSKEELAGLAAVLAKHPQVYVIADEIYEHINYIGKHESIAQFPEIHDRVIIVNGVSKAYAMTGWRIGFIAGPEWLVKAVNKLQGQYTSGPCSVSQ
;
A
#
# COMPACT_ATOMS: atom_id res chain seq x y z
N VAL A 1 -15.87 4.51 0.13
CA VAL A 1 -16.06 5.46 -0.98
C VAL A 1 -16.07 6.89 -0.46
N ALA A 2 -17.08 7.28 0.37
CA ALA A 2 -17.21 8.68 0.82
C ALA A 2 -15.96 9.25 1.51
N LYS A 3 -15.30 8.46 2.38
CA LYS A 3 -14.05 8.84 3.04
C LYS A 3 -12.97 9.22 2.03
N LEU A 4 -12.69 8.37 1.05
CA LEU A 4 -11.64 8.62 0.05
C LEU A 4 -11.95 9.87 -0.79
N LYS A 5 -13.22 10.08 -1.13
CA LYS A 5 -13.64 11.29 -1.86
C LYS A 5 -13.50 12.56 -1.03
N ASN A 6 -14.03 12.55 0.20
CA ASN A 6 -14.14 13.76 1.00
C ASN A 6 -12.82 14.17 1.66
N GLU A 7 -11.99 13.21 2.06
CA GLU A 7 -10.76 13.46 2.80
C GLU A 7 -9.52 13.45 1.90
N ASN A 8 -9.47 12.53 0.94
CA ASN A 8 -8.30 12.34 0.06
C ASN A 8 -8.49 12.93 -1.35
N GLY A 9 -9.73 13.32 -1.75
CA GLY A 9 -10.04 13.81 -3.10
C GLY A 9 -9.95 12.72 -4.17
N LEU A 10 -10.10 11.44 -3.79
CA LEU A 10 -9.96 10.30 -4.67
C LEU A 10 -11.32 9.66 -4.95
N ASP A 11 -11.63 9.48 -6.22
CA ASP A 11 -12.89 8.87 -6.66
C ASP A 11 -12.73 7.36 -6.88
N TYR A 12 -13.46 6.58 -6.09
CA TYR A 12 -13.57 5.12 -6.20
C TYR A 12 -15.02 4.69 -6.17
N THR A 13 -15.33 3.60 -6.86
CA THR A 13 -16.63 2.93 -6.77
C THR A 13 -16.62 1.84 -5.70
N ALA A 14 -17.80 1.36 -5.28
CA ALA A 14 -17.88 0.26 -4.31
C ALA A 14 -17.22 -1.04 -4.82
N THR A 15 -17.22 -1.26 -6.14
CA THR A 15 -16.58 -2.44 -6.77
C THR A 15 -15.06 -2.40 -6.70
N GLN A 16 -14.49 -1.24 -6.38
CA GLN A 16 -13.05 -1.01 -6.19
C GLN A 16 -12.62 -1.06 -4.72
N ILE A 17 -13.51 -1.43 -3.79
CA ILE A 17 -13.24 -1.50 -2.35
C ILE A 17 -13.42 -2.94 -1.86
N SER A 18 -12.48 -3.40 -1.03
CA SER A 18 -12.63 -4.64 -0.26
C SER A 18 -12.31 -4.39 1.20
N CYS A 19 -13.17 -4.87 2.11
CA CYS A 19 -12.97 -4.77 3.54
C CYS A 19 -12.41 -6.10 4.09
N ALA A 20 -11.49 -6.01 5.06
CA ALA A 20 -10.77 -7.15 5.62
C ALA A 20 -10.61 -7.04 7.15
N ASN A 21 -10.12 -8.10 7.77
CA ASN A 21 -9.84 -8.16 9.22
C ASN A 21 -8.59 -7.33 9.59
N GLY A 22 -8.69 -6.01 9.44
CA GLY A 22 -7.62 -5.03 9.61
C GLY A 22 -6.72 -4.89 8.40
N ALA A 23 -6.00 -3.76 8.34
CA ALA A 23 -5.09 -3.44 7.24
C ALA A 23 -4.00 -4.51 7.01
N LYS A 24 -3.59 -5.24 8.06
CA LYS A 24 -2.64 -6.37 7.91
C LYS A 24 -3.16 -7.41 6.92
N GLN A 25 -4.44 -7.83 7.05
CA GLN A 25 -5.02 -8.77 6.10
C GLN A 25 -5.19 -8.13 4.73
N SER A 26 -5.55 -6.86 4.65
CA SER A 26 -5.63 -6.12 3.38
C SER A 26 -4.31 -6.16 2.61
N VAL A 27 -3.17 -5.86 3.26
CA VAL A 27 -1.84 -5.95 2.63
C VAL A 27 -1.53 -7.38 2.20
N CYS A 28 -1.72 -8.35 3.10
CA CYS A 28 -1.42 -9.76 2.82
C CYS A 28 -2.23 -10.29 1.63
N ASN A 29 -3.54 -10.06 1.63
CA ASN A 29 -4.42 -10.47 0.54
C ASN A 29 -4.03 -9.84 -0.79
N THR A 30 -3.65 -8.56 -0.77
CA THR A 30 -3.20 -7.83 -1.98
C THR A 30 -1.93 -8.47 -2.53
N ILE A 31 -0.95 -8.75 -1.68
CA ILE A 31 0.31 -9.40 -2.09
C ILE A 31 0.01 -10.79 -2.65
N MET A 32 -0.77 -11.62 -1.95
CA MET A 32 -1.12 -12.97 -2.39
C MET A 32 -1.95 -13.01 -3.69
N ALA A 33 -2.73 -11.96 -3.97
CA ALA A 33 -3.51 -11.87 -5.21
C ALA A 33 -2.69 -11.34 -6.39
N LEU A 34 -1.55 -10.67 -6.13
CA LEU A 34 -0.77 -9.94 -7.14
C LEU A 34 0.55 -10.65 -7.48
N VAL A 35 1.21 -11.24 -6.48
CA VAL A 35 2.57 -11.76 -6.55
C VAL A 35 2.57 -13.26 -6.81
N ASN A 36 3.47 -13.72 -7.68
CA ASN A 36 3.70 -15.12 -7.99
C ASN A 36 5.17 -15.47 -7.73
N SER A 37 5.47 -16.78 -7.76
CA SER A 37 6.85 -17.25 -7.68
C SER A 37 7.73 -16.62 -8.77
N GLY A 38 8.86 -16.04 -8.35
CA GLY A 38 9.80 -15.35 -9.23
C GLY A 38 9.56 -13.84 -9.37
N ASP A 39 8.42 -13.31 -8.91
CA ASP A 39 8.16 -11.88 -8.86
C ASP A 39 8.98 -11.21 -7.74
N GLU A 40 9.40 -9.99 -7.97
CA GLU A 40 10.09 -9.15 -7.01
C GLU A 40 9.15 -8.06 -6.47
N VAL A 41 9.25 -7.79 -5.16
CA VAL A 41 8.53 -6.70 -4.51
C VAL A 41 9.52 -5.79 -3.80
N ILE A 42 9.56 -4.51 -4.22
CA ILE A 42 10.41 -3.50 -3.60
C ILE A 42 9.83 -3.13 -2.24
N VAL A 43 10.70 -3.18 -1.21
CA VAL A 43 10.36 -2.81 0.18
C VAL A 43 11.37 -1.77 0.66
N PRO A 44 11.02 -0.47 0.66
CA PRO A 44 11.85 0.57 1.24
C PRO A 44 12.13 0.30 2.72
N ALA A 45 13.39 0.41 3.14
CA ALA A 45 13.80 0.22 4.52
C ALA A 45 14.26 1.56 5.15
N PRO A 46 13.97 1.79 6.45
CA PRO A 46 13.32 0.89 7.42
C PRO A 46 11.84 0.62 7.12
N TYR A 47 11.39 -0.59 7.41
CA TYR A 47 10.03 -1.05 7.09
C TYR A 47 9.37 -1.77 8.27
N TRP A 48 8.05 -1.91 8.21
CA TRP A 48 7.32 -2.79 9.11
C TRP A 48 7.67 -4.25 8.83
N VAL A 49 8.11 -4.96 9.87
CA VAL A 49 8.67 -6.33 9.79
C VAL A 49 7.83 -7.34 9.03
N SER A 50 6.52 -7.12 8.91
CA SER A 50 5.63 -8.06 8.22
C SER A 50 5.69 -7.99 6.69
N TYR A 51 6.15 -6.88 6.08
CA TYR A 51 6.12 -6.74 4.62
C TYR A 51 6.96 -7.81 3.91
N PRO A 52 8.26 -7.99 4.20
CA PRO A 52 9.03 -9.01 3.51
C PRO A 52 8.52 -10.43 3.79
N GLU A 53 7.98 -10.69 4.97
CA GLU A 53 7.42 -12.02 5.29
C GLU A 53 6.14 -12.31 4.50
N MET A 54 5.29 -11.30 4.27
CA MET A 54 4.11 -11.46 3.40
C MET A 54 4.49 -11.70 1.93
N VAL A 55 5.57 -11.05 1.45
CA VAL A 55 6.09 -11.28 0.10
C VAL A 55 6.60 -12.71 -0.04
N LYS A 56 7.38 -13.20 0.93
CA LYS A 56 7.85 -14.59 0.96
C LYS A 56 6.70 -15.60 1.05
N LEU A 57 5.63 -15.28 1.80
CA LEU A 57 4.44 -16.11 1.91
C LEU A 57 3.73 -16.32 0.57
N ALA A 58 3.87 -15.35 -0.34
CA ALA A 58 3.37 -15.42 -1.72
C ALA A 58 4.41 -15.98 -2.72
N ASP A 59 5.48 -16.60 -2.24
CA ASP A 59 6.62 -17.08 -3.04
C ASP A 59 7.35 -15.98 -3.84
N GLY A 60 7.13 -14.73 -3.50
CA GLY A 60 7.84 -13.60 -4.08
C GLY A 60 9.19 -13.31 -3.40
N THR A 61 10.01 -12.51 -4.04
CA THR A 61 11.31 -12.08 -3.53
C THR A 61 11.23 -10.61 -3.06
N PRO A 62 11.42 -10.33 -1.75
CA PRO A 62 11.50 -8.95 -1.29
C PRO A 62 12.84 -8.30 -1.69
N VAL A 63 12.78 -7.19 -2.41
CA VAL A 63 13.95 -6.37 -2.79
C VAL A 63 14.03 -5.19 -1.84
N ILE A 64 15.00 -5.21 -0.93
CA ILE A 64 15.14 -4.18 0.10
C ILE A 64 15.94 -3.00 -0.44
N VAL A 65 15.35 -1.80 -0.36
CA VAL A 65 16.01 -0.54 -0.73
C VAL A 65 16.22 0.29 0.53
N ALA A 66 17.47 0.40 0.97
CA ALA A 66 17.81 1.12 2.19
C ALA A 66 17.74 2.64 1.99
N ALA A 67 17.15 3.33 2.95
CA ALA A 67 17.14 4.78 3.07
C ALA A 67 17.62 5.19 4.47
N GLY A 68 18.69 5.98 4.51
CA GLY A 68 19.31 6.42 5.76
C GLY A 68 18.66 7.67 6.36
N ILE A 69 19.15 8.07 7.52
CA ILE A 69 18.67 9.26 8.24
C ILE A 69 18.92 10.55 7.45
N GLU A 70 19.98 10.58 6.65
CA GLU A 70 20.37 11.72 5.81
C GLU A 70 19.33 12.05 4.71
N GLN A 71 18.46 11.10 4.38
CA GLN A 71 17.32 11.27 3.47
C GLN A 71 15.97 11.06 4.16
N ASP A 72 15.92 11.27 5.48
CA ASP A 72 14.72 11.13 6.31
C ASP A 72 14.04 9.75 6.14
N PHE A 73 14.86 8.71 5.96
CA PHE A 73 14.41 7.33 5.77
C PHE A 73 13.44 7.12 4.60
N LYS A 74 13.49 8.00 3.59
CA LYS A 74 12.65 7.96 2.38
C LYS A 74 13.50 7.63 1.16
N ILE A 75 13.07 6.67 0.34
CA ILE A 75 13.79 6.38 -0.91
C ILE A 75 13.62 7.51 -1.92
N THR A 76 14.66 7.72 -2.71
CA THR A 76 14.65 8.69 -3.81
C THR A 76 14.14 8.06 -5.12
N PRO A 77 13.69 8.88 -6.09
CA PRO A 77 13.38 8.39 -7.44
C PRO A 77 14.53 7.61 -8.10
N ALA A 78 15.77 8.03 -7.89
CA ALA A 78 16.95 7.35 -8.46
C ALA A 78 17.16 5.95 -7.83
N GLN A 79 16.95 5.81 -6.53
CA GLN A 79 17.01 4.50 -5.87
C GLN A 79 15.89 3.58 -6.37
N LEU A 80 14.68 4.11 -6.55
CA LEU A 80 13.56 3.35 -7.09
C LEU A 80 13.86 2.89 -8.52
N GLU A 81 14.29 3.78 -9.41
CA GLU A 81 14.65 3.45 -10.80
C GLU A 81 15.70 2.33 -10.85
N THR A 82 16.73 2.41 -9.99
CA THR A 82 17.80 1.40 -9.92
C THR A 82 17.31 0.05 -9.43
N ALA A 83 16.31 0.04 -8.53
CA ALA A 83 15.79 -1.20 -7.92
C ALA A 83 14.79 -1.95 -8.82
N ILE A 84 14.19 -1.27 -9.80
CA ILE A 84 13.22 -1.88 -10.70
C ILE A 84 13.92 -2.79 -11.71
N THR A 85 13.44 -4.02 -11.81
CA THR A 85 13.84 -5.01 -12.80
C THR A 85 12.64 -5.47 -13.63
N PRO A 86 12.83 -6.25 -14.70
CA PRO A 86 11.72 -6.89 -15.41
C PRO A 86 10.86 -7.82 -14.54
N LYS A 87 11.37 -8.28 -13.39
CA LYS A 87 10.66 -9.11 -12.41
C LYS A 87 9.91 -8.31 -11.37
N THR A 88 10.14 -7.01 -11.29
CA THR A 88 9.49 -6.15 -10.28
C THR A 88 8.00 -6.08 -10.54
N LYS A 89 7.22 -6.64 -9.61
CA LYS A 89 5.76 -6.71 -9.65
C LYS A 89 5.11 -5.57 -8.88
N ALA A 90 5.68 -5.22 -7.73
CA ALA A 90 5.11 -4.17 -6.88
C ALA A 90 6.18 -3.46 -6.04
N ILE A 91 5.80 -2.31 -5.52
CA ILE A 91 6.45 -1.63 -4.40
C ILE A 91 5.46 -1.49 -3.25
N ILE A 92 5.91 -1.68 -2.00
CA ILE A 92 5.13 -1.38 -0.80
C ILE A 92 5.61 -0.04 -0.26
N LEU A 93 4.76 0.97 -0.31
CA LEU A 93 5.06 2.32 0.16
C LEU A 93 4.21 2.64 1.40
N CYS A 94 4.84 2.93 2.54
CA CYS A 94 4.17 3.29 3.78
C CYS A 94 4.41 4.76 4.10
N SER A 95 3.35 5.57 4.14
CA SER A 95 3.43 6.98 4.50
C SER A 95 2.13 7.42 5.21
N PRO A 96 2.23 7.96 6.44
CA PRO A 96 3.42 8.01 7.31
C PRO A 96 3.99 6.62 7.62
N SER A 97 5.32 6.54 7.74
CA SER A 97 6.05 5.28 7.81
C SER A 97 6.03 4.64 9.20
N ASN A 98 5.99 3.32 9.22
CA ASN A 98 6.35 2.50 10.37
C ASN A 98 7.66 1.75 10.04
N PRO A 99 8.77 1.97 10.79
CA PRO A 99 8.83 2.48 12.18
C PRO A 99 9.20 3.97 12.31
N THR A 100 9.59 4.68 11.24
CA THR A 100 10.32 5.96 11.34
C THR A 100 9.43 7.17 11.62
N GLY A 101 8.16 7.11 11.25
CA GLY A 101 7.26 8.26 11.28
C GLY A 101 7.46 9.24 10.12
N SER A 102 8.42 8.98 9.23
CA SER A 102 8.68 9.83 8.06
C SER A 102 7.49 9.91 7.14
N VAL A 103 7.27 11.08 6.56
CA VAL A 103 6.13 11.36 5.68
C VAL A 103 6.66 11.87 4.34
N TYR A 104 6.22 11.25 3.26
CA TYR A 104 6.53 11.74 1.91
C TYR A 104 5.72 13.01 1.60
N SER A 105 6.40 14.04 1.09
CA SER A 105 5.75 15.22 0.53
C SER A 105 5.12 14.91 -0.83
N LYS A 106 4.27 15.84 -1.30
CA LYS A 106 3.68 15.72 -2.63
C LYS A 106 4.74 15.68 -3.74
N GLU A 107 5.79 16.49 -3.61
CA GLU A 107 6.89 16.58 -4.56
C GLU A 107 7.72 15.29 -4.59
N GLU A 108 7.98 14.70 -3.42
CA GLU A 108 8.68 13.41 -3.32
C GLU A 108 7.85 12.28 -3.94
N LEU A 109 6.54 12.24 -3.65
CA LEU A 109 5.63 11.27 -4.27
C LEU A 109 5.52 11.48 -5.79
N ALA A 110 5.49 12.73 -6.27
CA ALA A 110 5.50 13.02 -7.71
C ALA A 110 6.76 12.49 -8.40
N GLY A 111 7.91 12.61 -7.73
CA GLY A 111 9.16 12.03 -8.22
C GLY A 111 9.10 10.50 -8.34
N LEU A 112 8.54 9.81 -7.35
CA LEU A 112 8.34 8.36 -7.41
C LEU A 112 7.30 7.98 -8.48
N ALA A 113 6.20 8.73 -8.59
CA ALA A 113 5.16 8.50 -9.59
C ALA A 113 5.72 8.65 -11.02
N ALA A 114 6.59 9.63 -11.27
CA ALA A 114 7.24 9.82 -12.56
C ALA A 114 8.16 8.65 -12.95
N VAL A 115 8.82 8.01 -11.98
CA VAL A 115 9.55 6.76 -12.21
C VAL A 115 8.60 5.63 -12.56
N LEU A 116 7.58 5.41 -11.70
CA LEU A 116 6.61 4.34 -11.87
C LEU A 116 5.83 4.45 -13.19
N ALA A 117 5.59 5.66 -13.70
CA ALA A 117 4.94 5.89 -14.99
C ALA A 117 5.69 5.24 -16.17
N LYS A 118 7.01 5.11 -16.07
CA LYS A 118 7.85 4.45 -17.07
C LYS A 118 7.82 2.92 -16.97
N HIS A 119 7.33 2.38 -15.85
CA HIS A 119 7.32 0.95 -15.54
C HIS A 119 5.89 0.43 -15.35
N PRO A 120 5.09 0.27 -16.42
CA PRO A 120 3.66 -0.04 -16.33
C PRO A 120 3.35 -1.41 -15.70
N GLN A 121 4.35 -2.30 -15.57
CA GLN A 121 4.21 -3.60 -14.90
C GLN A 121 4.23 -3.49 -13.37
N VAL A 122 4.69 -2.35 -12.80
CA VAL A 122 4.86 -2.20 -11.34
C VAL A 122 3.60 -1.62 -10.71
N TYR A 123 3.05 -2.33 -9.74
CA TYR A 123 1.94 -1.88 -8.89
C TYR A 123 2.45 -1.20 -7.63
N VAL A 124 1.63 -0.34 -7.04
CA VAL A 124 1.95 0.34 -5.78
C VAL A 124 0.97 -0.12 -4.70
N ILE A 125 1.47 -0.74 -3.66
CA ILE A 125 0.72 -1.02 -2.43
C ILE A 125 1.01 0.13 -1.47
N ALA A 126 0.09 1.10 -1.41
CA ALA A 126 0.23 2.30 -0.59
C ALA A 126 -0.42 2.05 0.78
N ASP A 127 0.39 1.73 1.79
CA ASP A 127 -0.10 1.57 3.16
C ASP A 127 -0.20 2.94 3.83
N GLU A 128 -1.43 3.46 3.90
CA GLU A 128 -1.78 4.78 4.42
C GLU A 128 -2.49 4.69 5.79
N ILE A 129 -2.28 3.58 6.51
CA ILE A 129 -2.96 3.32 7.80
C ILE A 129 -2.71 4.40 8.86
N TYR A 130 -1.64 5.19 8.70
CA TYR A 130 -1.27 6.29 9.60
C TYR A 130 -1.66 7.68 9.08
N GLU A 131 -2.47 7.82 8.02
CA GLU A 131 -2.77 9.10 7.38
C GLU A 131 -3.27 10.18 8.34
N HIS A 132 -4.04 9.82 9.39
CA HIS A 132 -4.53 10.74 10.41
C HIS A 132 -3.54 10.94 11.58
N ILE A 133 -2.44 10.19 11.62
CA ILE A 133 -1.35 10.37 12.58
C ILE A 133 -0.18 11.03 11.84
N ASN A 134 -0.47 12.21 11.31
CA ASN A 134 0.45 13.04 10.56
C ASN A 134 0.53 14.41 11.24
N TYR A 135 1.72 14.79 11.70
CA TYR A 135 1.96 16.01 12.48
C TYR A 135 2.64 17.11 11.67
N ILE A 136 2.90 16.88 10.39
CA ILE A 136 3.65 17.82 9.53
C ILE A 136 2.82 18.42 8.38
N GLY A 137 1.52 18.20 8.37
CA GLY A 137 0.65 18.77 7.35
C GLY A 137 -0.47 17.85 6.89
N LYS A 138 -0.97 18.11 5.69
CA LYS A 138 -1.97 17.27 5.06
C LYS A 138 -1.33 15.96 4.58
N HIS A 139 -2.05 14.85 4.73
CA HIS A 139 -1.65 13.58 4.11
C HIS A 139 -1.72 13.68 2.57
N GLU A 140 -0.66 13.24 1.93
CA GLU A 140 -0.59 13.13 0.47
C GLU A 140 -0.59 11.64 0.08
N SER A 141 -1.55 11.26 -0.76
CA SER A 141 -1.64 9.90 -1.30
C SER A 141 -0.93 9.81 -2.64
N ILE A 142 -0.17 8.74 -2.88
CA ILE A 142 0.43 8.50 -4.20
C ILE A 142 -0.64 8.18 -5.26
N ALA A 143 -1.84 7.80 -4.86
CA ALA A 143 -2.96 7.57 -5.77
C ALA A 143 -3.51 8.85 -6.43
N GLN A 144 -3.10 10.04 -5.98
CA GLN A 144 -3.48 11.31 -6.59
C GLN A 144 -2.85 11.57 -7.97
N PHE A 145 -1.83 10.81 -8.35
CA PHE A 145 -1.12 10.97 -9.63
C PHE A 145 -1.79 10.13 -10.73
N PRO A 146 -2.43 10.78 -11.74
CA PRO A 146 -3.26 10.10 -12.73
C PRO A 146 -2.50 9.05 -13.55
N GLU A 147 -1.20 9.28 -13.80
CA GLU A 147 -0.35 8.42 -14.62
C GLU A 147 -0.12 7.02 -14.05
N ILE A 148 -0.38 6.84 -12.75
CA ILE A 148 -0.22 5.55 -12.05
C ILE A 148 -1.47 5.11 -11.28
N HIS A 149 -2.51 5.96 -11.22
CA HIS A 149 -3.71 5.74 -10.37
C HIS A 149 -4.34 4.36 -10.57
N ASP A 150 -4.38 3.87 -11.78
CA ASP A 150 -4.95 2.56 -12.15
C ASP A 150 -4.16 1.35 -11.63
N ARG A 151 -2.99 1.59 -11.04
CA ARG A 151 -2.07 0.58 -10.49
C ARG A 151 -1.74 0.81 -9.03
N VAL A 152 -2.39 1.78 -8.39
CA VAL A 152 -2.23 2.03 -6.95
C VAL A 152 -3.31 1.28 -6.18
N ILE A 153 -2.90 0.59 -5.13
CA ILE A 153 -3.77 -0.05 -4.17
C ILE A 153 -3.56 0.63 -2.81
N ILE A 154 -4.51 1.45 -2.42
CA ILE A 154 -4.51 2.07 -1.10
C ILE A 154 -4.91 1.01 -0.08
N VAL A 155 -4.15 0.91 1.01
CA VAL A 155 -4.48 0.12 2.19
C VAL A 155 -4.70 1.08 3.36
N ASN A 156 -5.83 0.93 4.05
CA ASN A 156 -6.15 1.76 5.19
C ASN A 156 -7.07 1.02 6.17
N GLY A 157 -7.50 1.67 7.24
CA GLY A 157 -8.40 1.10 8.24
C GLY A 157 -8.53 1.95 9.48
N VAL A 158 -9.26 1.42 10.47
CA VAL A 158 -9.61 2.18 11.68
C VAL A 158 -8.62 1.97 12.84
N SER A 159 -7.72 1.00 12.71
CA SER A 159 -6.89 0.51 13.81
C SER A 159 -6.03 1.58 14.49
N LYS A 160 -5.50 2.53 13.72
CA LYS A 160 -4.52 3.52 14.20
C LYS A 160 -5.18 4.85 14.50
N ALA A 161 -5.77 5.48 13.52
CA ALA A 161 -6.41 6.78 13.63
C ALA A 161 -7.48 6.84 14.73
N TYR A 162 -8.22 5.77 14.90
CA TYR A 162 -9.33 5.69 15.85
C TYR A 162 -9.04 4.82 17.09
N ALA A 163 -7.79 4.41 17.29
CA ALA A 163 -7.37 3.52 18.39
C ALA A 163 -8.20 2.22 18.46
N MET A 164 -8.63 1.69 17.30
CA MET A 164 -9.55 0.56 17.16
C MET A 164 -8.82 -0.71 16.69
N THR A 165 -7.67 -1.00 17.27
CA THR A 165 -6.84 -2.16 16.86
C THR A 165 -7.55 -3.49 17.01
N GLY A 166 -8.35 -3.65 18.09
CA GLY A 166 -9.10 -4.86 18.39
C GLY A 166 -10.33 -5.08 17.50
N TRP A 167 -10.85 -4.04 16.87
CA TRP A 167 -12.03 -4.12 15.99
C TRP A 167 -11.76 -4.82 14.66
N ARG A 168 -10.51 -4.89 14.28
CA ARG A 168 -10.06 -5.61 13.07
C ARG A 168 -10.78 -5.15 11.80
N ILE A 169 -10.86 -3.85 11.55
CA ILE A 169 -11.40 -3.29 10.30
C ILE A 169 -10.27 -2.62 9.50
N GLY A 170 -10.08 -3.08 8.29
CA GLY A 170 -9.24 -2.48 7.26
C GLY A 170 -9.89 -2.62 5.90
N PHE A 171 -9.33 -1.94 4.92
CA PHE A 171 -9.82 -2.01 3.55
C PHE A 171 -8.69 -1.77 2.54
N ILE A 172 -8.95 -2.18 1.31
CA ILE A 172 -8.21 -1.72 0.13
C ILE A 172 -9.11 -0.91 -0.77
N ALA A 173 -8.52 0.03 -1.50
CA ALA A 173 -9.11 0.69 -2.66
C ALA A 173 -8.14 0.58 -3.84
N GLY A 174 -8.58 0.08 -4.99
CA GLY A 174 -7.70 -0.14 -6.13
C GLY A 174 -8.42 -0.69 -7.35
N PRO A 175 -7.67 -1.24 -8.33
CA PRO A 175 -8.25 -1.77 -9.57
C PRO A 175 -9.30 -2.84 -9.29
N GLU A 176 -10.45 -2.74 -9.96
CA GLU A 176 -11.58 -3.65 -9.73
C GLU A 176 -11.22 -5.13 -9.92
N TRP A 177 -10.39 -5.45 -10.91
CA TRP A 177 -9.96 -6.83 -11.16
C TRP A 177 -9.19 -7.41 -9.95
N LEU A 178 -8.34 -6.60 -9.32
CA LEU A 178 -7.56 -7.02 -8.14
C LEU A 178 -8.46 -7.14 -6.91
N VAL A 179 -9.38 -6.20 -6.72
CA VAL A 179 -10.39 -6.29 -5.65
C VAL A 179 -11.21 -7.56 -5.78
N LYS A 180 -11.63 -7.96 -7.01
CA LYS A 180 -12.29 -9.23 -7.26
C LYS A 180 -11.42 -10.44 -6.88
N ALA A 181 -10.13 -10.40 -7.21
CA ALA A 181 -9.19 -11.47 -6.84
C ALA A 181 -9.01 -11.56 -5.32
N VAL A 182 -8.83 -10.42 -4.64
CA VAL A 182 -8.75 -10.33 -3.17
C VAL A 182 -10.01 -10.87 -2.50
N ASN A 183 -11.20 -10.48 -2.99
CA ASN A 183 -12.48 -10.98 -2.46
C ASN A 183 -12.63 -12.49 -2.65
N LYS A 184 -12.20 -13.02 -3.80
CA LYS A 184 -12.21 -14.46 -4.06
C LYS A 184 -11.30 -15.19 -3.09
N LEU A 185 -10.08 -14.69 -2.84
CA LEU A 185 -9.13 -15.24 -1.90
C LEU A 185 -9.69 -15.20 -0.47
N GLN A 186 -10.12 -14.02 0.00
CA GLN A 186 -10.64 -13.81 1.34
C GLN A 186 -11.87 -14.68 1.63
N GLY A 187 -12.74 -14.86 0.65
CA GLY A 187 -13.94 -15.68 0.75
C GLY A 187 -13.67 -17.15 1.06
N GLN A 188 -12.42 -17.64 0.82
CA GLN A 188 -12.07 -19.05 1.06
C GLN A 188 -11.52 -19.33 2.47
N TYR A 189 -11.21 -18.28 3.28
CA TYR A 189 -10.68 -18.55 4.63
C TYR A 189 -11.23 -17.65 5.74
N THR A 190 -11.46 -16.37 5.54
CA THR A 190 -12.01 -15.50 6.60
C THR A 190 -13.39 -14.93 6.27
N SER A 191 -13.88 -15.11 5.05
CA SER A 191 -15.10 -14.53 4.50
C SER A 191 -15.08 -12.99 4.49
N GLY A 192 -15.14 -12.34 5.65
CA GLY A 192 -15.12 -10.90 5.78
C GLY A 192 -14.79 -10.46 7.20
N PRO A 193 -14.82 -9.14 7.49
CA PRO A 193 -14.65 -8.62 8.84
C PRO A 193 -15.81 -9.07 9.76
N CYS A 194 -15.53 -9.07 11.06
CA CYS A 194 -16.51 -9.40 12.07
C CYS A 194 -17.77 -8.50 11.95
N SER A 195 -18.96 -9.10 11.92
CA SER A 195 -20.24 -8.39 11.77
C SER A 195 -20.53 -7.39 12.91
N VAL A 196 -20.02 -7.67 14.12
CA VAL A 196 -20.15 -6.73 15.25
C VAL A 196 -19.26 -5.50 15.06
N SER A 197 -18.15 -5.65 14.33
CA SER A 197 -17.22 -4.55 14.05
C SER A 197 -17.66 -3.67 12.89
N GLN A 198 -18.55 -4.14 12.04
CA GLN A 198 -19.10 -3.40 10.90
C GLN A 198 -20.19 -2.41 11.31
#